data_82e5874750f7901fd13291381fcd46e9
#
_entry.id   82e5874750f7901fd13291381fcd46e9
#
_cell.length_a   1.000
_cell.length_b   1.000
_cell.length_c   1.000
_cell.angle_alpha   90.00
_cell.angle_beta   90.00
_cell.angle_gamma   90.00
#
_symmetry.space_group_name_H-M   'P 1'
#
loop_
_entity.id
_entity.type
_entity.pdbx_description
1 polymer ?
#
loop_
_entity_poly.entity_id
_entity_poly.type
_entity_poly.pdbx_seq_one_letter_code
_entity_poly.pdbx_strand_id
1 'polypeptide(L)'
;MNKKKLWIAAFSLLFGSIAVSAQEQRIKEEGKTEFKSHWFMQVQAGAAHTVGEAKFTDLISPAVALNVGYQFAPAWSARVGVSGWQAKGSWVAPRQDYKYKYLQGNVDIVSDLSTLFCGFNPKRVFNGYIFAGAGLNRGFDNDEAVAINAAGYPMGYLWTEGKFLVAGRLGLGCNLRLNDRLAINIEGNANVLSDKFNSKKAGNADWQFNALVGLTIKFGKGYKEIPPVYYEPEPVVVEQPKPAPVVEQPQPRKEVVVQLMKQDIFFALNSAKIQDDQKSKINMLVEYLQKNPSAKVKVTGYADANTGNSKINKTLSEKRAANVAEVLKTKGITPDRIIADSKGDTVQPYKTP
;
A
#
# COMPACT_ATOMS: atom_id res chain seq x y z
N MET A 1 28.03 -19.77 -35.86
CA MET A 1 26.97 -20.41 -36.69
C MET A 1 26.43 -21.60 -35.90
N ASN A 2 25.29 -21.47 -35.26
CA ASN A 2 24.36 -22.58 -34.96
C ASN A 2 23.06 -22.01 -34.39
N LYS A 3 22.06 -22.06 -35.24
CA LYS A 3 20.67 -21.67 -34.95
C LYS A 3 19.99 -22.84 -34.23
N LYS A 4 19.53 -22.66 -33.00
CA LYS A 4 18.62 -23.60 -32.39
C LYS A 4 17.20 -23.08 -32.60
N LYS A 5 16.46 -23.77 -33.46
CA LYS A 5 15.04 -23.58 -33.73
C LYS A 5 14.24 -24.10 -32.56
N LEU A 6 13.39 -23.23 -32.02
CA LEU A 6 12.38 -23.57 -31.01
C LEU A 6 11.18 -24.18 -31.74
N TRP A 7 10.85 -25.42 -31.43
CA TRP A 7 9.63 -26.09 -31.93
C TRP A 7 8.50 -25.78 -30.93
N ILE A 8 7.49 -25.04 -31.40
CA ILE A 8 6.20 -24.93 -30.73
C ILE A 8 5.31 -26.00 -31.34
N ALA A 9 5.02 -27.05 -30.57
CA ALA A 9 4.04 -28.04 -30.93
C ALA A 9 2.64 -27.51 -30.58
N ALA A 10 1.85 -27.18 -31.59
CA ALA A 10 0.43 -26.92 -31.48
C ALA A 10 -0.29 -28.25 -31.28
N PHE A 11 -0.85 -28.46 -30.09
CA PHE A 11 -1.76 -29.57 -29.80
C PHE A 11 -3.18 -29.07 -29.95
N SER A 12 -3.77 -29.29 -31.12
CA SER A 12 -5.18 -29.03 -31.37
C SER A 12 -6.02 -30.19 -30.82
N LEU A 13 -6.62 -30.02 -29.66
CA LEU A 13 -7.67 -30.90 -29.16
C LEU A 13 -9.03 -30.29 -29.50
N LEU A 14 -9.70 -30.91 -30.46
CA LEU A 14 -11.14 -30.75 -30.70
C LEU A 14 -11.92 -31.28 -29.46
N PHE A 15 -12.43 -30.36 -28.66
CA PHE A 15 -13.55 -30.66 -27.77
C PHE A 15 -14.75 -29.84 -28.18
N GLY A 16 -15.85 -30.57 -28.42
CA GLY A 16 -17.12 -30.01 -28.84
C GLY A 16 -17.60 -28.92 -27.86
N SER A 17 -17.97 -27.82 -28.42
CA SER A 17 -18.55 -26.66 -27.75
C SER A 17 -19.93 -26.98 -27.20
N ILE A 18 -20.02 -27.36 -25.92
CA ILE A 18 -21.23 -27.08 -25.15
C ILE A 18 -21.10 -25.59 -24.77
N ALA A 19 -21.78 -24.73 -25.50
CA ALA A 19 -21.91 -23.33 -25.16
C ALA A 19 -22.73 -23.21 -23.87
N VAL A 20 -22.06 -23.32 -22.72
CA VAL A 20 -22.55 -22.70 -21.50
C VAL A 20 -22.24 -21.23 -21.67
N SER A 21 -23.21 -20.41 -22.07
CA SER A 21 -23.11 -18.96 -22.01
C SER A 21 -23.01 -18.55 -20.54
N ALA A 22 -21.79 -18.61 -20.00
CA ALA A 22 -21.45 -17.79 -18.88
C ALA A 22 -21.59 -16.36 -19.40
N GLN A 23 -22.63 -15.66 -18.97
CA GLN A 23 -22.83 -14.26 -19.26
C GLN A 23 -21.65 -13.54 -18.61
N GLU A 24 -20.59 -13.24 -19.40
CA GLU A 24 -19.46 -12.42 -18.97
C GLU A 24 -20.06 -11.10 -18.51
N GLN A 25 -19.93 -10.81 -17.22
CA GLN A 25 -20.31 -9.50 -16.68
C GLN A 25 -19.42 -8.47 -17.37
N ARG A 26 -19.94 -7.80 -18.38
CA ARG A 26 -19.24 -6.72 -19.07
C ARG A 26 -18.96 -5.61 -18.07
N ILE A 27 -17.68 -5.27 -17.91
CA ILE A 27 -17.24 -4.15 -17.07
C ILE A 27 -17.69 -2.86 -17.77
N LYS A 28 -18.53 -2.07 -17.10
CA LYS A 28 -18.95 -0.74 -17.56
C LYS A 28 -17.87 0.29 -17.30
N GLU A 29 -17.28 0.25 -16.13
CA GLU A 29 -16.16 1.10 -15.72
C GLU A 29 -15.15 0.25 -14.95
N GLU A 30 -13.88 0.34 -15.34
CA GLU A 30 -12.80 -0.32 -14.60
C GLU A 30 -12.65 0.30 -13.20
N GLY A 31 -12.29 -0.53 -12.23
CA GLY A 31 -11.99 -0.06 -10.89
C GLY A 31 -10.80 0.92 -10.90
N LYS A 32 -10.94 2.03 -10.21
CA LYS A 32 -9.91 3.08 -10.16
C LYS A 32 -9.36 3.21 -8.76
N THR A 33 -8.08 3.59 -8.69
CA THR A 33 -7.45 4.00 -7.44
C THR A 33 -7.25 5.50 -7.45
N GLU A 34 -7.93 6.20 -6.55
CA GLU A 34 -7.84 7.65 -6.43
C GLU A 34 -6.91 8.05 -5.28
N PHE A 35 -6.13 9.09 -5.51
CA PHE A 35 -5.30 9.69 -4.48
C PHE A 35 -6.17 10.30 -3.38
N LYS A 36 -5.74 10.12 -2.12
CA LYS A 36 -6.28 10.78 -0.94
C LYS A 36 -5.15 11.49 -0.21
N SER A 37 -5.30 12.78 0.03
CA SER A 37 -4.35 13.57 0.81
C SER A 37 -4.20 13.00 2.22
N HIS A 38 -2.97 13.02 2.74
CA HIS A 38 -2.69 12.43 4.05
C HIS A 38 -1.44 13.04 4.69
N TRP A 39 -1.39 12.98 6.00
CA TRP A 39 -0.22 13.33 6.79
C TRP A 39 0.78 12.17 6.83
N PHE A 40 2.05 12.51 6.95
CA PHE A 40 3.11 11.55 7.21
C PHE A 40 4.15 12.11 8.17
N MET A 41 4.91 11.22 8.79
CA MET A 41 6.05 11.53 9.64
C MET A 41 7.27 10.75 9.16
N GLN A 42 8.45 11.36 9.24
CA GLN A 42 9.72 10.72 8.93
C GLN A 42 10.65 10.83 10.12
N VAL A 43 11.20 9.71 10.57
CA VAL A 43 12.22 9.64 11.62
C VAL A 43 13.47 9.05 10.98
N GLN A 44 14.57 9.81 11.04
CA GLN A 44 15.78 9.46 10.30
C GLN A 44 17.01 9.64 11.20
N ALA A 45 18.02 8.79 10.98
CA ALA A 45 19.35 8.91 11.58
C ALA A 45 20.41 8.58 10.53
N GLY A 46 21.61 9.08 10.73
CA GLY A 46 22.69 8.85 9.80
C GLY A 46 23.90 9.71 10.08
N ALA A 47 24.55 10.19 9.03
CA ALA A 47 25.78 10.96 9.11
C ALA A 47 25.64 12.30 8.39
N ALA A 48 26.29 13.32 8.96
CA ALA A 48 26.54 14.62 8.37
C ALA A 48 28.02 14.76 8.03
N HIS A 49 28.31 15.45 6.94
CA HIS A 49 29.66 15.86 6.58
C HIS A 49 29.68 17.37 6.33
N THR A 50 30.41 18.10 7.16
CA THR A 50 30.66 19.54 6.92
C THR A 50 31.88 19.68 6.03
N VAL A 51 31.75 20.37 4.90
CA VAL A 51 32.87 20.56 3.98
C VAL A 51 33.95 21.45 4.63
N GLY A 52 35.18 21.01 4.55
CA GLY A 52 36.34 21.71 5.08
C GLY A 52 37.65 21.19 4.50
N GLU A 53 38.79 21.72 4.93
CA GLU A 53 40.10 21.38 4.37
C GLU A 53 40.71 20.08 4.94
N ALA A 54 40.09 19.46 5.96
CA ALA A 54 40.52 18.17 6.48
C ALA A 54 40.06 17.00 5.60
N LYS A 55 40.55 15.79 5.88
CA LYS A 55 40.09 14.59 5.17
C LYS A 55 38.61 14.37 5.37
N PHE A 56 37.92 13.88 4.33
CA PHE A 56 36.48 13.62 4.35
C PHE A 56 36.02 12.84 5.59
N THR A 57 36.74 11.76 5.92
CA THR A 57 36.38 10.88 7.04
C THR A 57 36.43 11.56 8.41
N ASP A 58 37.29 12.56 8.55
CA ASP A 58 37.52 13.23 9.82
C ASP A 58 36.40 14.21 10.17
N LEU A 59 35.73 14.75 9.14
CA LEU A 59 34.62 15.70 9.25
C LEU A 59 33.23 15.02 9.27
N ILE A 60 33.19 13.71 9.30
CA ILE A 60 31.92 12.96 9.47
C ILE A 60 31.47 13.06 10.92
N SER A 61 30.18 13.32 11.12
CA SER A 61 29.53 13.43 12.41
C SER A 61 28.12 12.79 12.38
N PRO A 62 27.55 12.40 13.53
CA PRO A 62 26.21 11.88 13.58
C PRO A 62 25.17 12.94 13.27
N ALA A 63 24.06 12.54 12.65
CA ALA A 63 22.92 13.39 12.37
C ALA A 63 21.60 12.64 12.56
N VAL A 64 20.57 13.36 13.01
CA VAL A 64 19.19 12.88 13.11
C VAL A 64 18.25 13.89 12.49
N ALA A 65 17.09 13.42 12.03
CA ALA A 65 16.03 14.29 11.55
C ALA A 65 14.65 13.72 11.90
N LEU A 66 13.73 14.63 12.21
CA LEU A 66 12.31 14.35 12.42
C LEU A 66 11.53 15.33 11.57
N ASN A 67 10.70 14.81 10.67
CA ASN A 67 9.86 15.61 9.78
C ASN A 67 8.40 15.19 9.90
N VAL A 68 7.50 16.16 9.80
CA VAL A 68 6.06 15.95 9.63
C VAL A 68 5.65 16.64 8.34
N GLY A 69 4.95 15.93 7.48
CA GLY A 69 4.55 16.44 6.17
C GLY A 69 3.11 16.11 5.83
N TYR A 70 2.61 16.83 4.85
CA TYR A 70 1.29 16.64 4.28
C TYR A 70 1.40 16.48 2.77
N GLN A 71 0.96 15.33 2.27
CA GLN A 71 0.87 15.08 0.84
C GLN A 71 -0.48 15.60 0.35
N PHE A 72 -0.46 16.73 -0.35
CA PHE A 72 -1.65 17.43 -0.81
C PHE A 72 -2.03 17.08 -2.26
N ALA A 73 -1.09 16.54 -3.04
CA ALA A 73 -1.31 16.08 -4.40
C ALA A 73 -0.55 14.78 -4.67
N PRO A 74 -0.87 14.00 -5.71
CA PRO A 74 -0.23 12.71 -5.97
C PRO A 74 1.29 12.74 -6.00
N ALA A 75 1.87 13.80 -6.62
CA ALA A 75 3.32 13.97 -6.74
C ALA A 75 3.89 15.06 -5.82
N TRP A 76 3.08 15.74 -4.99
CA TRP A 76 3.53 16.89 -4.23
C TRP A 76 3.18 16.81 -2.76
N SER A 77 4.15 17.15 -1.92
CA SER A 77 3.98 17.29 -0.48
C SER A 77 4.81 18.46 0.05
N ALA A 78 4.40 18.98 1.20
CA ALA A 78 5.18 19.90 1.99
C ALA A 78 5.52 19.23 3.32
N ARG A 79 6.69 19.52 3.87
CA ARG A 79 7.08 19.03 5.19
C ARG A 79 7.77 20.11 5.99
N VAL A 80 7.59 20.05 7.30
CA VAL A 80 8.31 20.81 8.29
C VAL A 80 9.04 19.83 9.19
N GLY A 81 10.19 20.22 9.72
CA GLY A 81 10.92 19.31 10.58
C GLY A 81 12.08 19.95 11.29
N VAL A 82 12.74 19.13 12.08
CA VAL A 82 13.98 19.49 12.77
C VAL A 82 15.05 18.48 12.42
N SER A 83 16.28 18.95 12.25
CA SER A 83 17.46 18.10 12.02
C SER A 83 18.65 18.68 12.77
N GLY A 84 19.60 17.84 13.08
CA GLY A 84 20.80 18.30 13.76
C GLY A 84 21.52 17.17 14.47
N TRP A 85 22.43 17.52 15.28
CA TRP A 85 23.23 16.88 16.31
C TRP A 85 24.59 17.50 16.36
N GLN A 86 25.59 17.01 15.63
CA GLN A 86 26.97 17.41 15.68
C GLN A 86 27.49 17.79 14.30
N ALA A 87 28.32 18.82 14.25
CA ALA A 87 29.14 19.15 13.10
C ALA A 87 30.61 19.22 13.51
N LYS A 88 31.49 19.08 12.54
CA LYS A 88 32.93 19.13 12.76
C LYS A 88 33.58 20.12 11.83
N GLY A 89 34.67 20.75 12.31
CA GLY A 89 35.59 21.54 11.53
C GLY A 89 37.03 21.19 11.89
N SER A 90 37.99 21.73 11.15
CA SER A 90 39.41 21.49 11.41
C SER A 90 40.23 22.72 11.09
N TRP A 91 41.15 23.06 11.98
CA TRP A 91 42.28 23.94 11.68
C TRP A 91 43.40 23.11 11.06
N VAL A 92 44.08 23.62 10.05
CA VAL A 92 44.88 22.75 9.17
C VAL A 92 46.38 22.73 9.52
N ALA A 93 46.94 23.84 10.01
CA ALA A 93 48.39 23.96 10.26
C ALA A 93 48.71 24.65 11.59
N PRO A 94 49.04 23.93 12.67
CA PRO A 94 48.97 22.47 12.82
C PRO A 94 47.53 22.00 12.84
N ARG A 95 47.28 20.73 12.43
CA ARG A 95 45.92 20.19 12.40
C ARG A 95 45.32 20.09 13.81
N GLN A 96 44.15 20.68 13.98
CA GLN A 96 43.35 20.61 15.20
C GLN A 96 41.88 20.48 14.81
N ASP A 97 41.33 19.33 15.06
CA ASP A 97 39.91 19.05 14.79
C ASP A 97 39.07 19.57 15.94
N TYR A 98 37.87 20.07 15.65
CA TYR A 98 36.89 20.53 16.63
C TYR A 98 35.48 20.13 16.22
N LYS A 99 34.62 20.04 17.20
CA LYS A 99 33.20 19.75 17.04
C LYS A 99 32.35 20.80 17.71
N TYR A 100 31.16 20.97 17.19
CA TYR A 100 30.12 21.81 17.74
C TYR A 100 28.78 21.17 17.49
N LYS A 101 27.72 21.61 18.17
CA LYS A 101 26.38 21.12 18.00
C LYS A 101 25.54 22.08 17.19
N TYR A 102 24.54 21.57 16.53
CA TYR A 102 23.56 22.39 15.83
C TYR A 102 22.16 21.75 15.86
N LEU A 103 21.15 22.60 15.77
CA LEU A 103 19.76 22.27 15.56
C LEU A 103 19.26 23.15 14.42
N GLN A 104 18.56 22.53 13.45
CA GLN A 104 18.04 23.23 12.29
C GLN A 104 16.54 22.91 12.11
N GLY A 105 15.70 23.95 12.18
CA GLY A 105 14.30 23.89 11.76
C GLY A 105 14.22 24.00 10.24
N ASN A 106 13.39 23.18 9.59
CA ASN A 106 13.33 23.07 8.13
C ASN A 106 11.90 23.18 7.61
N VAL A 107 11.77 23.76 6.41
CA VAL A 107 10.53 23.72 5.61
C VAL A 107 10.93 23.34 4.19
N ASP A 108 10.37 22.24 3.69
CA ASP A 108 10.69 21.69 2.37
C ASP A 108 9.42 21.46 1.54
N ILE A 109 9.52 21.67 0.23
CA ILE A 109 8.58 21.19 -0.78
C ILE A 109 9.20 19.95 -1.41
N VAL A 110 8.43 18.88 -1.48
CA VAL A 110 8.88 17.55 -1.95
C VAL A 110 8.09 17.16 -3.19
N SER A 111 8.78 16.72 -4.23
CA SER A 111 8.20 16.18 -5.45
C SER A 111 8.52 14.69 -5.59
N ASP A 112 7.52 13.83 -5.61
CA ASP A 112 7.65 12.40 -5.91
C ASP A 112 7.83 12.21 -7.42
N LEU A 113 9.07 11.99 -7.84
CA LEU A 113 9.46 11.81 -9.24
C LEU A 113 8.86 10.53 -9.83
N SER A 114 8.76 9.47 -9.02
CA SER A 114 8.17 8.22 -9.46
C SER A 114 6.71 8.39 -9.85
N THR A 115 5.97 9.18 -9.08
CA THR A 115 4.57 9.52 -9.39
C THR A 115 4.47 10.53 -10.54
N LEU A 116 5.37 11.51 -10.61
CA LEU A 116 5.39 12.52 -11.65
C LEU A 116 5.59 11.92 -13.05
N PHE A 117 6.53 10.97 -13.18
CA PHE A 117 6.86 10.36 -14.47
C PHE A 117 6.10 9.08 -14.81
N CYS A 118 5.71 8.30 -13.80
CA CYS A 118 5.07 6.99 -13.99
C CYS A 118 3.62 6.93 -13.50
N GLY A 119 3.00 8.08 -13.19
CA GLY A 119 1.63 8.15 -12.67
C GLY A 119 1.49 7.70 -11.22
N PHE A 120 0.32 7.94 -10.65
CA PHE A 120 0.01 7.57 -9.26
C PHE A 120 -0.21 6.05 -9.14
N ASN A 121 0.59 5.39 -8.30
CA ASN A 121 0.43 3.99 -7.93
C ASN A 121 0.75 3.79 -6.44
N PRO A 122 -0.26 3.65 -5.56
CA PRO A 122 -0.05 3.54 -4.12
C PRO A 122 0.60 2.21 -3.70
N LYS A 123 0.60 1.20 -4.57
CA LYS A 123 1.22 -0.11 -4.32
C LYS A 123 2.66 -0.20 -4.85
N ARG A 124 3.19 0.88 -5.44
CA ARG A 124 4.58 0.94 -5.90
C ARG A 124 5.54 0.73 -4.74
N VAL A 125 6.52 -0.16 -4.91
CA VAL A 125 7.51 -0.49 -3.88
C VAL A 125 8.55 0.63 -3.74
N PHE A 126 9.07 1.15 -4.86
CA PHE A 126 10.08 2.20 -4.89
C PHE A 126 9.47 3.53 -5.32
N ASN A 127 9.60 4.57 -4.49
CA ASN A 127 9.21 5.94 -4.78
C ASN A 127 10.40 6.87 -4.57
N GLY A 128 11.03 7.31 -5.66
CA GLY A 128 12.10 8.31 -5.66
C GLY A 128 11.52 9.72 -5.62
N TYR A 129 12.12 10.60 -4.85
CA TYR A 129 11.70 11.99 -4.72
C TYR A 129 12.89 12.96 -4.67
N ILE A 130 12.61 14.21 -4.98
CA ILE A 130 13.49 15.34 -4.72
C ILE A 130 12.79 16.36 -3.84
N PHE A 131 13.55 17.20 -3.18
CA PHE A 131 13.00 18.33 -2.44
C PHE A 131 13.93 19.55 -2.47
N ALA A 132 13.33 20.70 -2.28
CA ALA A 132 14.02 21.95 -2.04
C ALA A 132 13.33 22.69 -0.88
N GLY A 133 14.11 23.42 -0.12
CA GLY A 133 13.59 24.11 1.05
C GLY A 133 14.54 25.11 1.66
N ALA A 134 14.13 25.59 2.82
CA ALA A 134 14.92 26.49 3.64
C ALA A 134 14.94 26.02 5.09
N GLY A 135 15.97 26.39 5.81
CA GLY A 135 16.12 26.10 7.23
C GLY A 135 16.62 27.30 8.02
N LEU A 136 16.30 27.29 9.30
CA LEU A 136 16.93 28.16 10.30
C LEU A 136 17.77 27.29 11.21
N ASN A 137 19.09 27.45 11.09
CA ASN A 137 20.08 26.70 11.84
C ASN A 137 20.52 27.49 13.08
N ARG A 138 20.66 26.81 14.21
CA ARG A 138 21.26 27.34 15.42
C ARG A 138 22.44 26.45 15.81
N GLY A 139 23.68 27.04 15.73
CA GLY A 139 24.89 26.43 16.27
C GLY A 139 25.05 26.74 17.75
N PHE A 140 25.56 25.80 18.53
CA PHE A 140 25.82 25.91 19.95
C PHE A 140 26.91 24.91 20.39
N ASP A 141 27.44 25.06 21.61
CA ASP A 141 28.45 24.14 22.16
C ASP A 141 29.74 24.12 21.32
N ASN A 142 30.32 25.32 21.09
CA ASN A 142 31.50 25.55 20.21
C ASN A 142 32.82 25.74 20.99
N ASP A 143 32.90 25.18 22.19
CA ASP A 143 34.02 25.43 23.13
C ASP A 143 35.35 24.94 22.58
N GLU A 144 35.38 23.89 21.78
CA GLU A 144 36.60 23.37 21.17
C GLU A 144 37.19 24.39 20.15
N ALA A 145 36.34 25.06 19.35
CA ALA A 145 36.80 26.12 18.44
C ALA A 145 37.30 27.35 19.22
N VAL A 146 36.63 27.68 20.32
CA VAL A 146 37.06 28.76 21.22
C VAL A 146 38.43 28.46 21.80
N ALA A 147 38.68 27.24 22.26
CA ALA A 147 39.99 26.83 22.82
C ALA A 147 41.12 26.89 21.76
N ILE A 148 40.84 26.46 20.51
CA ILE A 148 41.79 26.57 19.40
C ILE A 148 42.13 28.03 19.11
N ASN A 149 41.14 28.90 19.09
CA ASN A 149 41.35 30.33 18.86
C ASN A 149 42.17 30.96 20.00
N ALA A 150 41.91 30.60 21.26
CA ALA A 150 42.68 31.06 22.43
C ALA A 150 44.11 30.54 22.43
N ALA A 151 44.38 29.40 21.83
CA ALA A 151 45.73 28.85 21.67
C ALA A 151 46.56 29.55 20.56
N GLY A 152 46.05 30.63 19.97
CA GLY A 152 46.79 31.44 19.00
C GLY A 152 46.49 31.10 17.54
N TYR A 153 45.44 30.29 17.26
CA TYR A 153 45.00 29.95 15.91
C TYR A 153 43.69 30.70 15.56
N PRO A 154 43.77 31.94 15.03
CA PRO A 154 42.63 32.83 14.93
C PRO A 154 41.57 32.35 13.93
N MET A 155 40.34 32.19 14.40
CA MET A 155 39.18 31.88 13.59
C MET A 155 38.43 33.17 13.25
N GLY A 156 38.37 33.51 11.95
CA GLY A 156 37.81 34.78 11.49
C GLY A 156 36.32 35.01 11.76
N TYR A 157 35.57 33.96 11.98
CA TYR A 157 34.13 33.99 12.26
C TYR A 157 33.74 33.19 13.51
N LEU A 158 34.68 33.11 14.48
CA LEU A 158 34.40 32.43 15.75
C LEU A 158 33.10 32.96 16.38
N TRP A 159 32.31 32.03 16.90
CA TRP A 159 31.15 32.33 17.72
C TRP A 159 31.22 31.52 19.03
N THR A 160 30.80 32.12 20.12
CA THR A 160 30.85 31.56 21.48
C THR A 160 29.46 31.17 21.99
N GLU A 161 28.44 31.87 21.52
CA GLU A 161 27.04 31.62 21.88
C GLU A 161 26.24 31.16 20.66
N GLY A 162 25.02 30.73 20.90
CA GLY A 162 24.12 30.18 19.86
C GLY A 162 23.99 31.11 18.64
N LYS A 163 24.56 30.71 17.51
CA LYS A 163 24.53 31.45 16.25
C LYS A 163 23.37 31.00 15.39
N PHE A 164 22.53 31.96 14.99
CA PHE A 164 21.45 31.70 14.01
C PHE A 164 21.94 31.98 12.60
N LEU A 165 21.67 31.01 11.70
CA LEU A 165 22.05 31.06 10.29
C LEU A 165 20.88 30.54 9.43
N VAL A 166 20.64 31.19 8.31
CA VAL A 166 19.71 30.68 7.30
C VAL A 166 20.42 29.61 6.45
N ALA A 167 19.75 28.53 6.17
CA ALA A 167 20.22 27.44 5.31
C ALA A 167 19.31 27.31 4.09
N GLY A 168 19.91 27.26 2.89
CA GLY A 168 19.24 26.72 1.73
C GLY A 168 19.35 25.20 1.74
N ARG A 169 18.31 24.48 1.34
CA ARG A 169 18.28 23.00 1.34
C ARG A 169 17.91 22.45 -0.02
N LEU A 170 18.60 21.41 -0.43
CA LEU A 170 18.27 20.59 -1.59
C LEU A 170 18.58 19.13 -1.28
N GLY A 171 17.74 18.22 -1.71
CA GLY A 171 17.99 16.81 -1.49
C GLY A 171 17.18 15.90 -2.39
N LEU A 172 17.55 14.65 -2.32
CA LEU A 172 16.91 13.55 -3.01
C LEU A 172 16.80 12.34 -2.06
N GLY A 173 15.83 11.48 -2.32
CA GLY A 173 15.65 10.29 -1.52
C GLY A 173 14.73 9.28 -2.16
N CYS A 174 14.54 8.19 -1.47
CA CYS A 174 13.56 7.20 -1.86
C CYS A 174 12.82 6.63 -0.64
N ASN A 175 11.59 6.22 -0.89
CA ASN A 175 10.79 5.45 0.05
C ASN A 175 10.61 4.04 -0.52
N LEU A 176 11.01 3.02 0.26
CA LEU A 176 10.79 1.61 -0.03
C LEU A 176 9.56 1.16 0.77
N ARG A 177 8.45 0.95 0.09
CA ARG A 177 7.19 0.60 0.72
C ARG A 177 7.24 -0.77 1.39
N LEU A 178 6.93 -0.83 2.67
CA LEU A 178 6.75 -2.07 3.43
C LEU A 178 5.27 -2.48 3.47
N ASN A 179 4.39 -1.50 3.70
CA ASN A 179 2.94 -1.67 3.68
C ASN A 179 2.24 -0.33 3.37
N ASP A 180 0.92 -0.24 3.54
CA ASP A 180 0.16 0.99 3.22
C ASP A 180 0.54 2.19 4.10
N ARG A 181 1.10 1.95 5.28
CA ARG A 181 1.43 2.99 6.25
C ARG A 181 2.91 3.18 6.51
N LEU A 182 3.74 2.18 6.20
CA LEU A 182 5.17 2.19 6.54
C LEU A 182 6.04 2.04 5.28
N ALA A 183 7.10 2.83 5.22
CA ALA A 183 8.17 2.69 4.24
C ALA A 183 9.54 2.94 4.89
N ILE A 184 10.57 2.25 4.43
CA ILE A 184 11.95 2.62 4.71
C ILE A 184 12.26 3.85 3.88
N ASN A 185 12.86 4.85 4.51
CA ASN A 185 13.28 6.08 3.87
C ASN A 185 14.81 6.15 3.82
N ILE A 186 15.34 6.51 2.66
CA ILE A 186 16.77 6.79 2.46
C ILE A 186 16.86 8.17 1.81
N GLU A 187 17.62 9.09 2.39
CA GLU A 187 17.69 10.47 1.96
C GLU A 187 19.13 10.98 1.96
N GLY A 188 19.52 11.67 0.90
CA GLY A 188 20.73 12.50 0.83
C GLY A 188 20.33 13.96 0.64
N ASN A 189 20.93 14.87 1.43
CA ASN A 189 20.66 16.29 1.28
C ASN A 189 21.91 17.15 1.46
N ALA A 190 21.89 18.30 0.83
CA ALA A 190 22.88 19.37 0.96
C ALA A 190 22.24 20.60 1.61
N ASN A 191 22.89 21.15 2.60
CA ASN A 191 22.55 22.41 3.22
C ASN A 191 23.66 23.43 2.88
N VAL A 192 23.26 24.59 2.38
CA VAL A 192 24.11 25.72 2.09
C VAL A 192 23.89 26.75 3.17
N LEU A 193 24.92 27.03 3.95
CA LEU A 193 24.90 27.97 5.07
C LEU A 193 25.86 29.14 4.83
N SER A 194 25.76 30.17 5.66
CA SER A 194 26.75 31.24 5.68
C SER A 194 28.13 30.72 6.09
N ASP A 195 29.21 31.32 5.56
CA ASP A 195 30.64 31.12 5.91
C ASP A 195 30.94 31.23 7.43
N LYS A 196 29.91 31.44 8.23
CA LYS A 196 30.03 31.57 9.71
C LYS A 196 29.66 30.27 10.43
N PHE A 197 29.26 29.24 9.72
CA PHE A 197 28.75 28.01 10.35
C PHE A 197 29.88 27.23 11.03
N ASN A 198 31.02 27.11 10.38
CA ASN A 198 32.17 26.36 10.87
C ASN A 198 33.20 27.24 11.65
N SER A 199 32.84 28.49 12.02
CA SER A 199 33.69 29.46 12.72
C SER A 199 34.93 29.96 11.94
N LYS A 200 35.24 29.42 10.78
CA LYS A 200 36.37 29.84 9.92
C LYS A 200 35.90 30.89 8.92
N LYS A 201 36.83 31.62 8.36
CA LYS A 201 36.58 32.56 7.28
C LYS A 201 37.24 32.03 6.01
N ALA A 202 36.44 31.45 5.13
CA ALA A 202 36.90 30.96 3.84
C ALA A 202 36.50 31.87 2.65
N GLY A 203 35.56 32.78 2.86
CA GLY A 203 35.05 33.68 1.83
C GLY A 203 34.02 33.05 0.89
N ASN A 204 33.51 31.87 1.21
CA ASN A 204 32.47 31.13 0.47
C ASN A 204 31.44 30.55 1.45
N ALA A 205 30.33 30.08 0.91
CA ALA A 205 29.30 29.41 1.73
C ALA A 205 29.80 28.09 2.32
N ASP A 206 29.40 27.81 3.55
CA ASP A 206 29.61 26.50 4.18
C ASP A 206 28.60 25.48 3.64
N TRP A 207 29.09 24.31 3.30
CA TRP A 207 28.28 23.21 2.83
C TRP A 207 28.25 22.08 3.84
N GLN A 208 27.05 21.55 4.09
CA GLN A 208 26.87 20.38 4.91
C GLN A 208 26.02 19.35 4.14
N PHE A 209 26.57 18.17 3.97
CA PHE A 209 25.89 17.03 3.34
C PHE A 209 25.41 16.05 4.41
N ASN A 210 24.20 15.57 4.30
CA ASN A 210 23.64 14.54 5.18
C ASN A 210 23.25 13.31 4.36
N ALA A 211 23.56 12.13 4.90
CA ALA A 211 23.09 10.84 4.44
C ALA A 211 22.31 10.18 5.58
N LEU A 212 21.02 10.00 5.37
CA LEU A 212 20.08 9.60 6.41
C LEU A 212 19.28 8.36 5.97
N VAL A 213 19.01 7.47 6.91
CA VAL A 213 18.12 6.32 6.75
C VAL A 213 17.12 6.35 7.89
N GLY A 214 15.88 5.95 7.60
CA GLY A 214 14.82 5.97 8.60
C GLY A 214 13.53 5.36 8.13
N LEU A 215 12.45 5.78 8.76
CA LEU A 215 11.09 5.31 8.47
C LEU A 215 10.19 6.49 8.10
N THR A 216 9.38 6.28 7.07
CA THR A 216 8.22 7.12 6.77
C THR A 216 6.97 6.40 7.26
N ILE A 217 6.19 7.09 8.08
CA ILE A 217 4.93 6.60 8.68
C ILE A 217 3.80 7.46 8.13
N LYS A 218 2.87 6.87 7.39
CA LYS A 218 1.69 7.56 6.84
C LYS A 218 0.50 7.44 7.80
N PHE A 219 -0.19 8.55 8.05
CA PHE A 219 -1.41 8.57 8.85
C PHE A 219 -2.63 8.35 7.94
N GLY A 220 -2.90 7.08 7.62
CA GLY A 220 -3.94 6.64 6.71
C GLY A 220 -3.40 5.99 5.43
N LYS A 221 -4.30 5.47 4.58
CA LYS A 221 -3.89 4.73 3.37
C LYS A 221 -3.37 5.62 2.24
N GLY A 222 -3.72 6.90 2.21
CA GLY A 222 -3.31 7.83 1.14
C GLY A 222 -4.00 7.58 -0.22
N TYR A 223 -4.97 6.66 -0.28
CA TYR A 223 -5.74 6.35 -1.48
C TYR A 223 -7.10 5.75 -1.15
N LYS A 224 -8.00 5.81 -2.13
CA LYS A 224 -9.32 5.18 -2.12
C LYS A 224 -9.40 4.24 -3.33
N GLU A 225 -9.81 3.01 -3.10
CA GLU A 225 -10.15 2.08 -4.18
C GLU A 225 -11.63 2.22 -4.53
N ILE A 226 -11.91 2.49 -5.80
CA ILE A 226 -13.26 2.52 -6.36
C ILE A 226 -13.44 1.18 -7.09
N PRO A 227 -14.39 0.34 -6.65
CA PRO A 227 -14.62 -0.95 -7.30
C PRO A 227 -15.11 -0.75 -8.74
N PRO A 228 -14.88 -1.72 -9.64
CA PRO A 228 -15.41 -1.68 -10.99
C PRO A 228 -16.95 -1.68 -10.97
N VAL A 229 -17.55 -0.93 -11.87
CA VAL A 229 -18.99 -0.94 -12.11
C VAL A 229 -19.28 -1.91 -13.26
N TYR A 230 -20.18 -2.83 -13.03
CA TYR A 230 -20.61 -3.79 -14.05
C TYR A 230 -21.93 -3.34 -14.69
N TYR A 231 -22.16 -3.68 -15.95
CA TYR A 231 -23.48 -3.55 -16.56
C TYR A 231 -24.46 -4.46 -15.80
N GLU A 232 -25.60 -3.93 -15.41
CA GLU A 232 -26.72 -4.80 -15.05
C GLU A 232 -27.06 -5.64 -16.27
N PRO A 233 -27.23 -6.98 -16.11
CA PRO A 233 -27.69 -7.81 -17.21
C PRO A 233 -29.02 -7.23 -17.68
N GLU A 234 -29.09 -6.86 -18.97
CA GLU A 234 -30.37 -6.49 -19.57
C GLU A 234 -31.36 -7.64 -19.28
N PRO A 235 -32.58 -7.32 -18.84
CA PRO A 235 -33.60 -8.34 -18.69
C PRO A 235 -33.69 -9.09 -20.03
N VAL A 236 -33.42 -10.40 -20.00
CA VAL A 236 -33.56 -11.22 -21.20
C VAL A 236 -35.00 -11.05 -21.67
N VAL A 237 -35.18 -10.21 -22.68
CA VAL A 237 -36.46 -10.18 -23.42
C VAL A 237 -36.53 -11.53 -24.11
N VAL A 238 -37.25 -12.45 -23.48
CA VAL A 238 -37.65 -13.70 -24.13
C VAL A 238 -38.54 -13.25 -25.28
N GLU A 239 -37.99 -13.23 -26.52
CA GLU A 239 -38.82 -13.06 -27.71
C GLU A 239 -39.96 -14.06 -27.63
N GLN A 240 -41.16 -13.54 -27.47
CA GLN A 240 -42.36 -14.38 -27.57
C GLN A 240 -42.35 -15.01 -28.96
N PRO A 241 -42.48 -16.35 -29.08
CA PRO A 241 -42.55 -16.98 -30.37
C PRO A 241 -43.73 -16.35 -31.14
N LYS A 242 -43.49 -16.00 -32.43
CA LYS A 242 -44.54 -15.53 -33.36
C LYS A 242 -45.78 -16.41 -33.22
N PRO A 243 -46.99 -15.82 -33.15
CA PRO A 243 -48.21 -16.61 -33.00
C PRO A 243 -48.37 -17.55 -34.19
N ALA A 244 -48.35 -18.87 -33.91
CA ALA A 244 -48.83 -19.90 -34.81
C ALA A 244 -50.36 -19.84 -34.85
N PRO A 245 -51.02 -20.33 -35.95
CA PRO A 245 -52.46 -20.14 -36.18
C PRO A 245 -53.31 -20.74 -35.07
N VAL A 246 -54.38 -20.02 -34.80
CA VAL A 246 -55.37 -20.25 -33.74
C VAL A 246 -55.91 -21.68 -33.75
N VAL A 247 -55.63 -22.45 -32.70
CA VAL A 247 -56.36 -23.62 -32.29
C VAL A 247 -56.76 -23.43 -30.83
N GLU A 248 -58.01 -23.68 -30.51
CA GLU A 248 -58.77 -23.47 -29.29
C GLU A 248 -58.03 -23.54 -27.96
N GLN A 249 -58.41 -22.63 -27.06
CA GLN A 249 -57.86 -22.41 -25.72
C GLN A 249 -58.07 -23.61 -24.79
N PRO A 250 -57.00 -24.00 -24.03
CA PRO A 250 -57.15 -24.54 -22.68
C PRO A 250 -56.83 -23.45 -21.65
N GLN A 251 -57.52 -23.50 -20.54
CA GLN A 251 -57.61 -22.58 -19.42
C GLN A 251 -56.24 -22.10 -18.82
N PRO A 252 -56.18 -20.95 -18.10
CA PRO A 252 -54.98 -20.28 -17.66
C PRO A 252 -54.21 -21.14 -16.63
N ARG A 253 -52.93 -21.46 -16.96
CA ARG A 253 -51.97 -21.97 -15.98
C ARG A 253 -51.60 -20.84 -15.02
N LYS A 254 -51.81 -21.07 -13.73
CA LYS A 254 -51.34 -20.22 -12.63
C LYS A 254 -49.86 -20.03 -12.79
N GLU A 255 -49.39 -18.77 -12.86
CA GLU A 255 -47.96 -18.41 -12.72
C GLU A 255 -47.46 -18.93 -11.37
N VAL A 256 -46.51 -19.85 -11.40
CA VAL A 256 -45.79 -20.28 -10.20
C VAL A 256 -44.72 -19.24 -9.92
N VAL A 257 -45.02 -18.35 -8.98
CA VAL A 257 -43.98 -17.48 -8.40
C VAL A 257 -42.97 -18.38 -7.70
N VAL A 258 -41.82 -18.61 -8.35
CA VAL A 258 -40.69 -19.34 -7.74
C VAL A 258 -40.10 -18.48 -6.65
N GLN A 259 -40.47 -18.71 -5.41
CA GLN A 259 -39.89 -18.06 -4.26
C GLN A 259 -38.49 -18.62 -4.01
N LEU A 260 -37.44 -17.85 -4.34
CA LEU A 260 -36.05 -18.24 -4.12
C LEU A 260 -35.77 -18.30 -2.61
N MET A 261 -35.47 -19.51 -2.09
CA MET A 261 -35.06 -19.69 -0.69
C MET A 261 -33.56 -19.56 -0.56
N LYS A 262 -33.09 -18.66 0.32
CA LYS A 262 -31.70 -18.49 0.70
C LYS A 262 -31.52 -18.80 2.18
N GLN A 263 -30.48 -19.57 2.53
CA GLN A 263 -30.11 -19.88 3.92
C GLN A 263 -28.60 -19.70 4.11
N ASP A 264 -28.21 -19.04 5.18
CA ASP A 264 -26.81 -18.82 5.55
C ASP A 264 -26.46 -19.74 6.72
N ILE A 265 -25.47 -20.62 6.50
CA ILE A 265 -24.97 -21.58 7.48
C ILE A 265 -23.64 -21.07 8.02
N PHE A 266 -23.56 -20.83 9.32
CA PHE A 266 -22.37 -20.34 9.99
C PHE A 266 -21.56 -21.48 10.60
N PHE A 267 -20.23 -21.31 10.61
CA PHE A 267 -19.27 -22.27 11.14
C PHE A 267 -18.41 -21.60 12.22
N ALA A 268 -17.95 -22.40 13.18
CA ALA A 268 -16.95 -21.93 14.13
C ALA A 268 -15.63 -21.55 13.42
N LEU A 269 -14.86 -20.71 14.08
CA LEU A 269 -13.55 -20.28 13.55
C LEU A 269 -12.68 -21.50 13.26
N ASN A 270 -12.04 -21.49 12.10
CA ASN A 270 -11.16 -22.58 11.60
C ASN A 270 -11.81 -23.98 11.59
N SER A 271 -13.14 -24.04 11.47
CA SER A 271 -13.90 -25.29 11.48
C SER A 271 -14.82 -25.38 10.24
N ALA A 272 -14.98 -26.62 9.74
CA ALA A 272 -15.97 -26.97 8.73
C ALA A 272 -17.09 -27.87 9.31
N LYS A 273 -17.09 -28.11 10.64
CA LYS A 273 -18.14 -28.90 11.30
C LYS A 273 -19.41 -28.08 11.44
N ILE A 274 -20.52 -28.62 10.96
CA ILE A 274 -21.83 -28.00 11.09
C ILE A 274 -22.24 -28.05 12.57
N GLN A 275 -22.55 -26.91 13.14
CA GLN A 275 -22.99 -26.79 14.53
C GLN A 275 -24.45 -27.18 14.68
N ASP A 276 -24.86 -27.61 15.87
CA ASP A 276 -26.21 -28.12 16.13
C ASP A 276 -27.30 -27.05 15.93
N ASP A 277 -27.00 -25.81 16.25
CA ASP A 277 -27.86 -24.65 16.04
C ASP A 277 -28.11 -24.33 14.54
N GLN A 278 -27.20 -24.77 13.64
CA GLN A 278 -27.34 -24.57 12.20
C GLN A 278 -28.14 -25.70 11.50
N LYS A 279 -28.35 -26.83 12.20
CA LYS A 279 -29.08 -27.98 11.64
C LYS A 279 -30.53 -27.65 11.28
N SER A 280 -31.19 -26.79 12.04
CA SER A 280 -32.56 -26.34 11.75
C SER A 280 -32.68 -25.66 10.38
N LYS A 281 -31.69 -24.82 10.01
CA LYS A 281 -31.66 -24.14 8.72
C LYS A 281 -31.47 -25.11 7.57
N ILE A 282 -30.64 -26.14 7.74
CA ILE A 282 -30.47 -27.21 6.75
C ILE A 282 -31.77 -28.00 6.60
N ASN A 283 -32.46 -28.29 7.70
CA ASN A 283 -33.73 -29.02 7.63
C ASN A 283 -34.80 -28.22 6.88
N MET A 284 -34.92 -26.91 7.10
CA MET A 284 -35.81 -26.04 6.32
C MET A 284 -35.49 -26.07 4.82
N LEU A 285 -34.19 -26.05 4.47
CA LEU A 285 -33.78 -26.15 3.06
C LEU A 285 -34.10 -27.50 2.45
N VAL A 286 -33.91 -28.60 3.20
CA VAL A 286 -34.29 -29.95 2.77
C VAL A 286 -35.78 -30.04 2.53
N GLU A 287 -36.61 -29.54 3.46
CA GLU A 287 -38.06 -29.52 3.34
C GLU A 287 -38.53 -28.74 2.07
N TYR A 288 -37.91 -27.58 1.86
CA TYR A 288 -38.16 -26.77 0.66
C TYR A 288 -37.83 -27.57 -0.64
N LEU A 289 -36.63 -28.20 -0.68
CA LEU A 289 -36.19 -29.00 -1.83
C LEU A 289 -37.06 -30.24 -2.06
N GLN A 290 -37.58 -30.86 -1.00
CA GLN A 290 -38.50 -32.00 -1.11
C GLN A 290 -39.88 -31.57 -1.63
N LYS A 291 -40.37 -30.38 -1.21
CA LYS A 291 -41.62 -29.80 -1.73
C LYS A 291 -41.50 -29.29 -3.18
N ASN A 292 -40.27 -29.03 -3.65
CA ASN A 292 -39.99 -28.51 -4.98
C ASN A 292 -39.02 -29.44 -5.75
N PRO A 293 -39.48 -30.56 -6.33
CA PRO A 293 -38.61 -31.58 -6.95
C PRO A 293 -37.72 -31.05 -8.09
N SER A 294 -38.16 -30.03 -8.80
CA SER A 294 -37.39 -29.39 -9.89
C SER A 294 -36.35 -28.37 -9.42
N ALA A 295 -36.40 -27.96 -8.15
CA ALA A 295 -35.47 -26.97 -7.61
C ALA A 295 -34.06 -27.56 -7.42
N LYS A 296 -33.02 -26.77 -7.73
CA LYS A 296 -31.60 -27.06 -7.48
C LYS A 296 -31.07 -26.13 -6.38
N VAL A 297 -30.12 -26.61 -5.63
CA VAL A 297 -29.44 -25.81 -4.60
C VAL A 297 -27.97 -25.57 -4.97
N LYS A 298 -27.53 -24.34 -4.88
CA LYS A 298 -26.10 -23.96 -4.96
C LYS A 298 -25.57 -23.69 -3.55
N VAL A 299 -24.62 -24.50 -3.11
CA VAL A 299 -23.93 -24.37 -1.83
C VAL A 299 -22.59 -23.71 -2.07
N THR A 300 -22.40 -22.48 -1.61
CA THR A 300 -21.13 -21.75 -1.78
C THR A 300 -20.45 -21.56 -0.43
N GLY A 301 -19.24 -22.10 -0.28
CA GLY A 301 -18.43 -21.97 0.92
C GLY A 301 -17.59 -20.70 0.90
N TYR A 302 -17.42 -20.09 2.08
CA TYR A 302 -16.62 -18.91 2.31
C TYR A 302 -15.72 -19.09 3.54
N ALA A 303 -14.59 -18.36 3.57
CA ALA A 303 -13.71 -18.25 4.73
C ALA A 303 -13.36 -16.78 4.96
N ASP A 304 -13.06 -16.44 6.21
CA ASP A 304 -12.72 -15.07 6.60
C ASP A 304 -11.30 -14.69 6.12
N ALA A 305 -11.17 -13.55 5.45
CA ALA A 305 -9.89 -13.03 4.97
C ALA A 305 -8.97 -12.51 6.09
N ASN A 306 -9.53 -12.25 7.28
CA ASN A 306 -8.74 -11.76 8.42
C ASN A 306 -8.07 -12.89 9.19
N THR A 307 -8.37 -14.16 8.86
CA THR A 307 -7.82 -15.34 9.55
C THR A 307 -7.19 -16.32 8.57
N GLY A 308 -6.04 -16.89 8.91
CA GLY A 308 -5.34 -17.85 8.06
C GLY A 308 -4.63 -17.22 6.85
N ASN A 309 -4.41 -18.02 5.82
CA ASN A 309 -3.90 -17.58 4.52
C ASN A 309 -4.80 -18.10 3.39
N SER A 310 -4.66 -17.55 2.18
CA SER A 310 -5.53 -17.89 1.04
C SER A 310 -5.60 -19.38 0.71
N LYS A 311 -4.51 -20.13 0.88
CA LYS A 311 -4.48 -21.58 0.64
C LYS A 311 -5.30 -22.33 1.70
N ILE A 312 -5.15 -21.98 2.97
CA ILE A 312 -5.91 -22.55 4.08
C ILE A 312 -7.39 -22.17 3.94
N ASN A 313 -7.68 -20.91 3.65
CA ASN A 313 -9.03 -20.38 3.49
C ASN A 313 -9.76 -21.03 2.30
N LYS A 314 -9.06 -21.28 1.19
CA LYS A 314 -9.60 -22.02 0.06
C LYS A 314 -10.00 -23.43 0.49
N THR A 315 -9.09 -24.18 1.11
CA THR A 315 -9.38 -25.56 1.58
C THR A 315 -10.51 -25.60 2.61
N LEU A 316 -10.56 -24.61 3.52
CA LEU A 316 -11.59 -24.51 4.54
C LEU A 316 -12.96 -24.24 3.93
N SER A 317 -13.04 -23.32 2.96
CA SER A 317 -14.29 -23.02 2.26
C SER A 317 -14.81 -24.20 1.41
N GLU A 318 -13.90 -24.95 0.77
CA GLU A 318 -14.25 -26.19 0.05
C GLU A 318 -14.83 -27.24 0.99
N LYS A 319 -14.19 -27.47 2.15
CA LYS A 319 -14.68 -28.40 3.17
C LYS A 319 -16.05 -27.99 3.73
N ARG A 320 -16.28 -26.70 3.96
CA ARG A 320 -17.58 -26.18 4.42
C ARG A 320 -18.68 -26.45 3.42
N ALA A 321 -18.47 -26.15 2.14
CA ALA A 321 -19.43 -26.43 1.08
C ALA A 321 -19.68 -27.94 0.93
N ALA A 322 -18.62 -28.75 0.94
CA ALA A 322 -18.72 -30.20 0.82
C ALA A 322 -19.52 -30.83 1.99
N ASN A 323 -19.27 -30.39 3.22
CA ASN A 323 -19.99 -30.91 4.39
C ASN A 323 -21.49 -30.59 4.35
N VAL A 324 -21.88 -29.39 3.92
CA VAL A 324 -23.31 -29.06 3.74
C VAL A 324 -23.91 -29.88 2.61
N ALA A 325 -23.22 -30.02 1.47
CA ALA A 325 -23.69 -30.85 0.35
C ALA A 325 -23.88 -32.33 0.75
N GLU A 326 -22.96 -32.85 1.57
CA GLU A 326 -23.06 -34.24 2.06
C GLU A 326 -24.27 -34.45 2.98
N VAL A 327 -24.52 -33.49 3.90
CA VAL A 327 -25.71 -33.53 4.75
C VAL A 327 -27.00 -33.45 3.91
N LEU A 328 -27.04 -32.68 2.83
CA LEU A 328 -28.19 -32.62 1.93
C LEU A 328 -28.41 -33.96 1.23
N LYS A 329 -27.35 -34.66 0.77
CA LYS A 329 -27.43 -35.99 0.16
C LYS A 329 -27.94 -37.03 1.17
N THR A 330 -27.39 -37.05 2.39
CA THR A 330 -27.83 -38.00 3.45
C THR A 330 -29.30 -37.79 3.84
N LYS A 331 -29.85 -36.59 3.60
CA LYS A 331 -31.27 -36.25 3.80
C LYS A 331 -32.13 -36.47 2.55
N GLY A 332 -31.61 -37.17 1.54
CA GLY A 332 -32.39 -37.64 0.38
C GLY A 332 -32.44 -36.65 -0.80
N ILE A 333 -31.60 -35.60 -0.83
CA ILE A 333 -31.50 -34.74 -2.01
C ILE A 333 -30.51 -35.35 -2.99
N THR A 334 -30.97 -35.58 -4.25
CA THR A 334 -30.15 -36.23 -5.28
C THR A 334 -28.95 -35.37 -5.70
N PRO A 335 -27.80 -36.00 -6.01
CA PRO A 335 -26.54 -35.27 -6.31
C PRO A 335 -26.67 -34.31 -7.51
N ASP A 336 -27.48 -34.62 -8.51
CA ASP A 336 -27.72 -33.77 -9.70
C ASP A 336 -28.43 -32.44 -9.39
N ARG A 337 -29.02 -32.35 -8.19
CA ARG A 337 -29.68 -31.16 -7.69
C ARG A 337 -28.79 -30.30 -6.77
N ILE A 338 -27.57 -30.75 -6.45
CA ILE A 338 -26.67 -30.07 -5.51
C ILE A 338 -25.42 -29.58 -6.26
N ILE A 339 -25.21 -28.29 -6.31
CA ILE A 339 -24.01 -27.66 -6.89
C ILE A 339 -23.19 -27.10 -5.74
N ALA A 340 -22.02 -27.70 -5.46
CA ALA A 340 -21.09 -27.21 -4.46
C ALA A 340 -20.00 -26.35 -5.11
N ASP A 341 -19.76 -25.15 -4.55
CA ASP A 341 -18.78 -24.18 -5.01
C ASP A 341 -18.03 -23.58 -3.79
N SER A 342 -16.87 -22.98 -3.98
CA SER A 342 -16.11 -22.34 -2.92
C SER A 342 -15.46 -21.05 -3.41
N LYS A 343 -15.44 -20.03 -2.57
CA LYS A 343 -14.85 -18.71 -2.86
C LYS A 343 -13.64 -18.38 -2.00
N GLY A 344 -13.22 -19.29 -1.10
CA GLY A 344 -12.12 -19.02 -0.19
C GLY A 344 -12.36 -17.74 0.62
N ASP A 345 -11.37 -16.87 0.63
CA ASP A 345 -11.38 -15.55 1.23
C ASP A 345 -11.52 -14.41 0.20
N THR A 346 -11.73 -14.73 -1.08
CA THR A 346 -11.81 -13.73 -2.15
C THR A 346 -13.10 -12.90 -2.12
N VAL A 347 -14.15 -13.43 -1.49
CA VAL A 347 -15.45 -12.75 -1.33
C VAL A 347 -15.86 -12.83 0.14
N GLN A 348 -16.16 -11.68 0.73
CA GLN A 348 -16.70 -11.60 2.09
C GLN A 348 -18.19 -11.25 2.02
N PRO A 349 -19.10 -12.24 2.17
CA PRO A 349 -20.54 -12.02 2.04
C PRO A 349 -21.11 -11.16 3.18
N TYR A 350 -20.37 -11.05 4.30
CA TYR A 350 -20.73 -10.22 5.44
C TYR A 350 -19.61 -9.25 5.76
N LYS A 351 -19.96 -8.02 6.15
CA LYS A 351 -19.02 -7.09 6.78
C LYS A 351 -18.88 -7.52 8.23
N THR A 352 -17.68 -7.82 8.69
CA THR A 352 -17.38 -7.88 10.12
C THR A 352 -17.60 -6.48 10.72
N PRO A 353 -18.25 -6.38 11.86
CA PRO A 353 -18.45 -5.10 12.55
C PRO A 353 -17.13 -4.42 12.92
#